data_77219c1149ecb314d7b2a3546c6097f3
#
_entry.id   77219c1149ecb314d7b2a3546c6097f3
#
_cell.length_a   1.000
_cell.length_b   1.000
_cell.length_c   1.000
_cell.angle_alpha   90.00
_cell.angle_beta   90.00
_cell.angle_gamma   90.00
#
_symmetry.space_group_name_H-M   'P 1'
#
loop_
_entity.id
_entity.type
_entity.pdbx_description
1 polymer ?
#
loop_
_entity_poly.entity_id
_entity_poly.type
_entity_poly.pdbx_seq_one_letter_code
_entity_poly.pdbx_strand_id
1 'polypeptide(L)'
;YLYYYLKSKKEYVNSIGRGVAQNNINLTTLKEFEIPLIDVDKQLNIVKSLEKTEKIIDLKKNEIDDLDLLIKARFVEMFGDENNSKCWDIIHVEDVADVQVGVVIKPAQYYTNECKGIKAFRSLNIGEGYIKNSDWVYFSEDGNKKNNKSILKENDILIVRSGAPGTSCVVTK
;
A
#
# COMPACT_ATOMS: atom_id res chain seq x y z
N TYR A 1 -18.04 17.14 -18.95
CA TYR A 1 -19.12 16.50 -18.22
C TYR A 1 -19.16 15.00 -18.48
N LEU A 2 -19.30 14.56 -19.76
CA LEU A 2 -19.40 13.15 -20.13
C LEU A 2 -18.29 12.29 -19.53
N TYR A 3 -17.04 12.73 -19.60
CA TYR A 3 -15.90 12.05 -19.00
C TYR A 3 -16.11 11.75 -17.50
N TYR A 4 -16.48 12.75 -16.71
CA TYR A 4 -16.71 12.58 -15.28
C TYR A 4 -17.91 11.71 -14.97
N TYR A 5 -18.96 11.82 -15.78
CA TYR A 5 -20.12 10.95 -15.65
C TYR A 5 -19.74 9.48 -15.86
N LEU A 6 -19.04 9.16 -16.95
CA LEU A 6 -18.59 7.81 -17.24
C LEU A 6 -17.59 7.30 -16.18
N LYS A 7 -16.69 8.17 -15.72
CA LYS A 7 -15.77 7.86 -14.63
C LYS A 7 -16.50 7.45 -13.34
N SER A 8 -17.59 8.14 -12.98
CA SER A 8 -18.44 7.82 -11.82
C SER A 8 -19.19 6.49 -11.97
N LYS A 9 -19.39 6.01 -13.19
CA LYS A 9 -20.11 4.77 -13.51
C LYS A 9 -19.21 3.56 -13.74
N LYS A 10 -17.90 3.67 -13.42
CA LYS A 10 -16.90 2.61 -13.68
C LYS A 10 -17.33 1.25 -13.13
N GLU A 11 -17.82 1.18 -11.90
CA GLU A 11 -18.27 -0.08 -11.28
C GLU A 11 -19.49 -0.66 -11.99
N TYR A 12 -20.46 0.17 -12.32
CA TYR A 12 -21.63 -0.23 -13.10
C TYR A 12 -21.22 -0.75 -14.47
N VAL A 13 -20.34 -0.01 -15.17
CA VAL A 13 -19.82 -0.39 -16.49
C VAL A 13 -19.08 -1.73 -16.41
N ASN A 14 -18.30 -1.96 -15.38
CA ASN A 14 -17.66 -3.25 -15.13
C ASN A 14 -18.67 -4.39 -14.88
N SER A 15 -19.79 -4.09 -14.20
CA SER A 15 -20.82 -5.09 -13.88
C SER A 15 -21.61 -5.58 -15.09
N ILE A 16 -21.77 -4.73 -16.11
CA ILE A 16 -22.46 -5.09 -17.38
C ILE A 16 -21.52 -5.68 -18.43
N GLY A 17 -20.21 -5.63 -18.19
CA GLY A 17 -19.21 -6.28 -19.02
C GLY A 17 -19.39 -7.82 -19.02
N ARG A 18 -19.18 -8.44 -20.18
CA ARG A 18 -19.31 -9.90 -20.36
C ARG A 18 -17.95 -10.51 -20.67
N GLY A 19 -17.62 -11.61 -19.99
CA GLY A 19 -16.42 -12.41 -20.24
C GLY A 19 -15.97 -13.19 -19.01
N VAL A 20 -15.53 -14.42 -19.22
CA VAL A 20 -15.10 -15.33 -18.13
C VAL A 20 -13.68 -14.98 -17.64
N ALA A 21 -12.83 -14.46 -18.52
CA ALA A 21 -11.43 -14.13 -18.25
C ALA A 21 -11.15 -12.61 -18.29
N GLN A 22 -11.95 -11.85 -19.03
CA GLN A 22 -11.82 -10.40 -19.18
C GLN A 22 -13.20 -9.76 -19.39
N ASN A 23 -13.58 -8.79 -18.58
CA ASN A 23 -14.80 -8.04 -18.77
C ASN A 23 -14.66 -7.08 -19.95
N ASN A 24 -15.41 -7.34 -21.02
CA ASN A 24 -15.42 -6.50 -22.21
C ASN A 24 -16.81 -5.87 -22.41
N ILE A 25 -16.82 -4.59 -22.76
CA ILE A 25 -18.02 -3.89 -23.21
C ILE A 25 -17.98 -3.85 -24.73
N ASN A 26 -19.06 -4.33 -25.37
CA ASN A 26 -19.19 -4.20 -26.80
C ASN A 26 -19.67 -2.78 -27.19
N LEU A 27 -19.47 -2.45 -28.48
CA LEU A 27 -19.82 -1.13 -29.01
C LEU A 27 -21.33 -0.82 -28.91
N THR A 28 -22.17 -1.83 -29.04
CA THR A 28 -23.63 -1.70 -28.95
C THR A 28 -24.03 -1.28 -27.53
N THR A 29 -23.56 -2.00 -26.53
CA THR A 29 -23.81 -1.67 -25.12
C THR A 29 -23.32 -0.25 -24.76
N LEU A 30 -22.19 0.17 -25.31
CA LEU A 30 -21.68 1.53 -25.06
C LEU A 30 -22.54 2.61 -25.73
N LYS A 31 -23.06 2.33 -26.94
CA LYS A 31 -23.96 3.27 -27.66
C LYS A 31 -25.32 3.43 -27.00
N GLU A 32 -25.80 2.36 -26.36
CA GLU A 32 -27.09 2.33 -25.65
C GLU A 32 -26.99 2.87 -24.22
N PHE A 33 -25.79 3.26 -23.78
CA PHE A 33 -25.59 3.77 -22.44
C PHE A 33 -26.27 5.12 -22.25
N GLU A 34 -27.26 5.17 -21.39
CA GLU A 34 -28.03 6.38 -21.12
C GLU A 34 -27.25 7.37 -20.25
N ILE A 35 -27.23 8.62 -20.68
CA ILE A 35 -26.61 9.72 -19.94
C ILE A 35 -27.63 10.82 -19.69
N PRO A 36 -27.69 11.42 -18.48
CA PRO A 36 -28.59 12.56 -18.25
C PRO A 36 -28.19 13.75 -19.11
N LEU A 37 -29.14 14.27 -19.88
CA LEU A 37 -28.97 15.52 -20.59
C LEU A 37 -29.28 16.68 -19.64
N ILE A 38 -28.26 17.38 -19.20
CA ILE A 38 -28.37 18.57 -18.36
C ILE A 38 -27.94 19.80 -19.14
N ASP A 39 -28.41 20.96 -18.70
CA ASP A 39 -28.08 22.26 -19.30
C ASP A 39 -26.55 22.50 -19.33
N VAL A 40 -26.07 23.13 -20.42
CA VAL A 40 -24.64 23.34 -20.70
C VAL A 40 -23.95 24.11 -19.56
N ASP A 41 -24.59 25.14 -19.02
CA ASP A 41 -24.01 25.92 -17.91
C ASP A 41 -23.82 25.07 -16.65
N LYS A 42 -24.75 24.17 -16.37
CA LYS A 42 -24.63 23.20 -15.29
C LYS A 42 -23.51 22.20 -15.56
N GLN A 43 -23.37 21.71 -16.80
CA GLN A 43 -22.25 20.83 -17.18
C GLN A 43 -20.91 21.52 -16.93
N LEU A 44 -20.76 22.77 -17.35
CA LEU A 44 -19.54 23.56 -17.17
C LEU A 44 -19.21 23.77 -15.66
N ASN A 45 -20.23 24.08 -14.86
CA ASN A 45 -20.05 24.28 -13.42
C ASN A 45 -19.61 22.98 -12.71
N ILE A 46 -20.19 21.83 -13.08
CA ILE A 46 -19.79 20.53 -12.58
C ILE A 46 -18.31 20.24 -12.96
N VAL A 47 -17.95 20.44 -14.22
CA VAL A 47 -16.57 20.22 -14.70
C VAL A 47 -15.59 21.07 -13.93
N LYS A 48 -15.82 22.39 -13.83
CA LYS A 48 -14.96 23.31 -13.07
C LYS A 48 -14.78 22.90 -11.60
N SER A 49 -15.86 22.42 -10.98
CA SER A 49 -15.80 21.97 -9.59
C SER A 49 -14.94 20.72 -9.43
N LEU A 50 -15.12 19.75 -10.33
CA LEU A 50 -14.37 18.49 -10.31
C LEU A 50 -12.88 18.68 -10.66
N GLU A 51 -12.58 19.52 -11.65
CA GLU A 51 -11.20 19.90 -12.00
C GLU A 51 -10.46 20.56 -10.84
N LYS A 52 -11.15 21.45 -10.09
CA LYS A 52 -10.58 22.02 -8.86
C LYS A 52 -10.27 20.95 -7.82
N THR A 53 -11.16 19.98 -7.67
CA THR A 53 -10.95 18.86 -6.72
C THR A 53 -9.79 17.97 -7.15
N GLU A 54 -9.69 17.62 -8.44
CA GLU A 54 -8.56 16.86 -8.97
C GLU A 54 -7.24 17.61 -8.77
N LYS A 55 -7.21 18.92 -9.04
CA LYS A 55 -6.02 19.74 -8.78
C LYS A 55 -5.60 19.74 -7.31
N ILE A 56 -6.56 19.80 -6.38
CA ILE A 56 -6.25 19.71 -4.93
C ILE A 56 -5.66 18.33 -4.59
N ILE A 57 -6.21 17.26 -5.15
CA ILE A 57 -5.69 15.90 -4.95
C ILE A 57 -4.25 15.80 -5.44
N ASP A 58 -3.96 16.34 -6.63
CA ASP A 58 -2.62 16.29 -7.20
C ASP A 58 -1.62 17.14 -6.40
N LEU A 59 -2.04 18.32 -5.93
CA LEU A 59 -1.21 19.14 -5.04
C LEU A 59 -0.90 18.42 -3.72
N LYS A 60 -1.88 17.71 -3.15
CA LYS A 60 -1.67 16.93 -1.93
C LYS A 60 -0.76 15.73 -2.11
N LYS A 61 -0.81 15.08 -3.28
CA LYS A 61 0.15 14.01 -3.61
C LYS A 61 1.58 14.54 -3.69
N ASN A 62 1.77 15.65 -4.43
CA ASN A 62 3.08 16.28 -4.54
C ASN A 62 3.61 16.73 -3.16
N GLU A 63 2.74 17.27 -2.29
CA GLU A 63 3.12 17.64 -0.92
C GLU A 63 3.61 16.43 -0.10
N ILE A 64 3.01 15.26 -0.27
CA ILE A 64 3.45 14.01 0.38
C ILE A 64 4.83 13.61 -0.16
N ASP A 65 5.01 13.64 -1.48
CA ASP A 65 6.29 13.31 -2.12
C ASP A 65 7.41 14.26 -1.66
N ASP A 66 7.11 15.56 -1.54
CA ASP A 66 8.06 16.57 -1.03
C ASP A 66 8.43 16.33 0.44
N LEU A 67 7.47 15.89 1.28
CA LEU A 67 7.72 15.53 2.67
C LEU A 67 8.64 14.30 2.78
N ASP A 68 8.45 13.30 1.92
CA ASP A 68 9.32 12.13 1.88
C ASP A 68 10.76 12.50 1.47
N LEU A 69 10.89 13.41 0.49
CA LEU A 69 12.18 13.96 0.11
C LEU A 69 12.85 14.76 1.25
N LEU A 70 12.06 15.54 1.99
CA LEU A 70 12.55 16.30 3.13
C LEU A 70 13.07 15.38 4.24
N ILE A 71 12.37 14.28 4.55
CA ILE A 71 12.82 13.27 5.52
C ILE A 71 14.18 12.70 5.10
N LYS A 72 14.33 12.31 3.83
CA LYS A 72 15.59 11.78 3.29
C LYS A 72 16.71 12.81 3.36
N ALA A 73 16.45 14.06 2.93
CA ALA A 73 17.42 15.13 2.98
C ALA A 73 17.86 15.44 4.42
N ARG A 74 16.90 15.45 5.36
CA ARG A 74 17.18 15.68 6.78
C ARG A 74 18.01 14.56 7.39
N PHE A 75 17.73 13.32 7.00
CA PHE A 75 18.53 12.17 7.41
C PHE A 75 20.00 12.33 6.97
N VAL A 76 20.22 12.66 5.68
CA VAL A 76 21.57 12.86 5.12
C VAL A 76 22.27 14.03 5.81
N GLU A 77 21.58 15.13 6.07
CA GLU A 77 22.14 16.28 6.80
C GLU A 77 22.62 15.89 8.20
N MET A 78 21.84 15.09 8.91
CA MET A 78 22.11 14.72 10.32
C MET A 78 23.16 13.61 10.43
N PHE A 79 23.06 12.58 9.59
CA PHE A 79 23.82 11.35 9.72
C PHE A 79 24.88 11.15 8.63
N GLY A 80 24.85 11.94 7.57
CA GLY A 80 25.74 11.78 6.42
C GLY A 80 25.12 10.90 5.32
N ASP A 81 25.80 10.83 4.22
CA ASP A 81 25.44 10.03 3.05
C ASP A 81 26.01 8.60 3.13
N GLU A 82 25.79 7.80 2.08
CA GLU A 82 26.28 6.43 1.96
C GLU A 82 27.83 6.31 1.99
N ASN A 83 28.54 7.41 1.74
CA ASN A 83 30.00 7.47 1.81
C ASN A 83 30.51 7.83 3.21
N ASN A 84 29.64 7.87 4.20
CA ASN A 84 29.96 8.24 5.58
C ASN A 84 30.68 9.60 5.68
N SER A 85 30.12 10.62 5.01
CA SER A 85 30.68 11.98 4.99
C SER A 85 30.84 12.63 6.36
N LYS A 86 30.20 12.09 7.40
CA LYS A 86 30.32 12.53 8.80
C LYS A 86 31.40 11.76 9.58
N CYS A 87 32.04 10.76 8.98
CA CYS A 87 33.07 9.93 9.60
C CYS A 87 32.64 9.26 10.90
N TRP A 88 31.39 8.75 10.94
CA TRP A 88 30.88 7.96 12.07
C TRP A 88 31.57 6.59 12.12
N ASP A 89 31.69 6.03 13.33
CA ASP A 89 32.12 4.65 13.49
C ASP A 89 31.15 3.70 12.78
N ILE A 90 31.69 2.73 12.06
CA ILE A 90 30.91 1.75 11.31
C ILE A 90 30.90 0.43 12.10
N ILE A 91 29.71 -0.07 12.34
CA ILE A 91 29.47 -1.37 13.01
C ILE A 91 28.52 -2.21 12.18
N HIS A 92 28.46 -3.50 12.44
CA HIS A 92 27.48 -4.38 11.81
C HIS A 92 26.12 -4.30 12.49
N VAL A 93 25.04 -4.55 11.72
CA VAL A 93 23.68 -4.54 12.28
C VAL A 93 23.53 -5.57 13.39
N GLU A 94 24.21 -6.72 13.29
CA GLU A 94 24.21 -7.78 14.31
C GLU A 94 24.84 -7.38 15.66
N ASP A 95 25.64 -6.31 15.67
CA ASP A 95 26.24 -5.78 16.90
C ASP A 95 25.24 -5.00 17.76
N VAL A 96 24.14 -4.54 17.14
CA VAL A 96 23.14 -3.64 17.78
C VAL A 96 21.71 -4.15 17.72
N ALA A 97 21.44 -5.20 16.94
CA ALA A 97 20.11 -5.75 16.78
C ALA A 97 20.12 -7.26 16.51
N ASP A 98 19.12 -7.96 17.01
CA ASP A 98 18.85 -9.35 16.66
C ASP A 98 18.25 -9.44 15.26
N VAL A 99 18.97 -9.99 14.29
CA VAL A 99 18.51 -10.13 12.91
C VAL A 99 17.95 -11.53 12.68
N GLN A 100 16.66 -11.61 12.39
CA GLN A 100 15.98 -12.88 12.20
C GLN A 100 15.17 -12.91 10.90
N VAL A 101 15.07 -14.08 10.29
CA VAL A 101 14.20 -14.30 9.14
C VAL A 101 12.84 -14.79 9.63
N GLY A 102 11.78 -14.21 9.11
CA GLY A 102 10.41 -14.67 9.37
C GLY A 102 10.15 -16.10 8.89
N VAL A 103 8.94 -16.60 9.08
CA VAL A 103 8.57 -17.96 8.71
C VAL A 103 8.54 -18.12 7.18
N VAL A 104 9.57 -18.78 6.63
CA VAL A 104 9.77 -18.96 5.18
C VAL A 104 9.24 -20.29 4.69
N ILE A 105 9.40 -21.37 5.48
CA ILE A 105 9.09 -22.73 5.05
C ILE A 105 7.61 -23.02 5.29
N LYS A 106 6.85 -23.16 4.20
CA LYS A 106 5.43 -23.54 4.19
C LYS A 106 4.59 -22.81 5.26
N PRO A 107 4.61 -21.47 5.31
CA PRO A 107 3.88 -20.72 6.35
C PRO A 107 2.38 -21.04 6.36
N ALA A 108 1.80 -21.38 5.20
CA ALA A 108 0.40 -21.71 5.05
C ALA A 108 -0.07 -22.91 5.93
N GLN A 109 0.83 -23.80 6.34
CA GLN A 109 0.49 -24.91 7.26
C GLN A 109 0.06 -24.43 8.65
N TYR A 110 0.38 -23.21 9.00
CA TYR A 110 0.05 -22.60 10.31
C TYR A 110 -1.17 -21.69 10.23
N TYR A 111 -1.76 -21.49 9.03
CA TYR A 111 -2.88 -20.57 8.86
C TYR A 111 -4.14 -21.09 9.52
N THR A 112 -4.89 -20.18 10.09
CA THR A 112 -6.22 -20.42 10.67
C THR A 112 -7.13 -19.22 10.35
N ASN A 113 -8.38 -19.27 10.81
CA ASN A 113 -9.31 -18.16 10.63
C ASN A 113 -9.03 -17.02 11.63
N GLU A 114 -9.52 -15.83 11.31
CA GLU A 114 -9.34 -14.62 12.10
C GLU A 114 -9.77 -14.75 13.56
N CYS A 115 -10.91 -15.40 13.80
CA CYS A 115 -11.49 -15.51 15.15
C CYS A 115 -10.65 -16.31 16.15
N LYS A 116 -9.70 -17.13 15.66
CA LYS A 116 -8.90 -18.04 16.48
C LYS A 116 -7.41 -17.86 16.28
N GLY A 117 -7.01 -16.89 15.51
CA GLY A 117 -5.63 -16.74 15.05
C GLY A 117 -4.93 -15.51 15.58
N ILE A 118 -3.60 -15.59 15.54
CA ILE A 118 -2.70 -14.49 15.82
C ILE A 118 -2.32 -13.87 14.48
N LYS A 119 -2.52 -12.57 14.35
CA LYS A 119 -2.23 -11.80 13.14
C LYS A 119 -0.77 -11.97 12.73
N ALA A 120 -0.51 -12.34 11.48
CA ALA A 120 0.83 -12.57 10.96
C ALA A 120 1.13 -11.67 9.78
N PHE A 121 2.31 -11.06 9.81
CA PHE A 121 2.80 -10.20 8.75
C PHE A 121 3.31 -10.99 7.54
N ARG A 122 2.95 -10.51 6.35
CA ARG A 122 3.55 -10.90 5.09
C ARG A 122 4.21 -9.67 4.45
N SER A 123 5.09 -9.88 3.48
CA SER A 123 5.68 -8.77 2.71
C SER A 123 4.64 -7.79 2.14
N LEU A 124 3.44 -8.27 1.81
CA LEU A 124 2.33 -7.46 1.33
C LEU A 124 1.79 -6.46 2.38
N ASN A 125 1.98 -6.75 3.66
CA ASN A 125 1.54 -5.89 4.76
C ASN A 125 2.55 -4.80 5.12
N ILE A 126 3.76 -4.83 4.51
CA ILE A 126 4.83 -3.87 4.78
C ILE A 126 4.80 -2.80 3.69
N GLY A 127 4.58 -1.55 4.08
CA GLY A 127 4.75 -0.35 3.27
C GLY A 127 6.05 0.37 3.62
N GLU A 128 6.40 1.39 2.87
CA GLU A 128 7.57 2.23 3.15
C GLU A 128 7.23 3.18 4.32
N GLY A 129 7.71 2.83 5.52
CA GLY A 129 7.43 3.55 6.76
C GLY A 129 6.07 3.27 7.42
N TYR A 130 5.22 2.39 6.86
CA TYR A 130 3.89 2.13 7.41
C TYR A 130 3.43 0.68 7.22
N ILE A 131 2.45 0.28 8.03
CA ILE A 131 1.82 -1.04 7.95
C ILE A 131 0.56 -0.95 7.09
N LYS A 132 0.48 -1.77 6.04
CA LYS A 132 -0.73 -1.93 5.20
C LYS A 132 -1.71 -2.83 5.92
N ASN A 133 -2.83 -2.27 6.36
CA ASN A 133 -3.85 -3.01 7.12
C ASN A 133 -4.86 -3.72 6.21
N SER A 134 -4.37 -4.56 5.31
CA SER A 134 -5.20 -5.36 4.38
C SER A 134 -4.63 -6.76 4.21
N ASP A 135 -5.44 -7.69 3.74
CA ASP A 135 -5.05 -9.06 3.35
C ASP A 135 -4.27 -9.83 4.43
N TRP A 136 -4.68 -9.68 5.67
CA TRP A 136 -4.05 -10.37 6.78
C TRP A 136 -4.24 -11.88 6.72
N VAL A 137 -3.22 -12.59 7.16
CA VAL A 137 -3.29 -14.01 7.50
C VAL A 137 -3.12 -14.18 9.00
N TYR A 138 -3.60 -15.29 9.52
CA TYR A 138 -3.59 -15.56 10.96
C TYR A 138 -2.95 -16.91 11.21
N PHE A 139 -2.02 -16.98 12.14
CA PHE A 139 -1.42 -18.22 12.59
C PHE A 139 -2.20 -18.80 13.76
N SER A 140 -2.31 -20.13 13.81
CA SER A 140 -2.81 -20.82 15.00
C SER A 140 -1.87 -20.58 16.19
N GLU A 141 -2.38 -20.73 17.42
CA GLU A 141 -1.55 -20.62 18.62
C GLU A 141 -0.35 -21.58 18.60
N ASP A 142 -0.55 -22.82 18.16
CA ASP A 142 0.53 -23.82 18.03
C ASP A 142 1.53 -23.40 16.95
N GLY A 143 1.05 -22.86 15.84
CA GLY A 143 1.90 -22.32 14.78
C GLY A 143 2.76 -21.16 15.28
N ASN A 144 2.17 -20.26 16.05
CA ASN A 144 2.88 -19.13 16.66
C ASN A 144 3.93 -19.60 17.68
N LYS A 145 3.58 -20.55 18.55
CA LYS A 145 4.53 -21.13 19.54
C LYS A 145 5.71 -21.84 18.87
N LYS A 146 5.46 -22.60 17.79
CA LYS A 146 6.54 -23.26 17.02
C LYS A 146 7.51 -22.29 16.36
N ASN A 147 7.02 -21.09 16.04
CA ASN A 147 7.81 -20.03 15.40
C ASN A 147 8.10 -18.87 16.36
N ASN A 148 8.36 -19.17 17.61
CA ASN A 148 8.54 -18.19 18.70
C ASN A 148 9.63 -17.14 18.40
N LYS A 149 10.67 -17.50 17.63
CA LYS A 149 11.72 -16.57 17.21
C LYS A 149 11.22 -15.47 16.27
N SER A 150 10.08 -15.71 15.58
CA SER A 150 9.48 -14.76 14.65
C SER A 150 8.31 -13.99 15.27
N ILE A 151 8.11 -14.08 16.58
CA ILE A 151 7.11 -13.29 17.29
C ILE A 151 7.60 -11.85 17.39
N LEU A 152 6.79 -10.95 16.84
CA LEU A 152 7.12 -9.53 16.78
C LEU A 152 6.79 -8.83 18.09
N LYS A 153 7.60 -7.83 18.40
CA LYS A 153 7.43 -6.92 19.53
C LYS A 153 7.27 -5.49 18.99
N GLU A 154 6.72 -4.63 19.82
CA GLU A 154 6.69 -3.19 19.54
C GLU A 154 8.11 -2.67 19.32
N ASN A 155 8.28 -1.82 18.32
CA ASN A 155 9.54 -1.26 17.85
C ASN A 155 10.44 -2.22 17.04
N ASP A 156 10.03 -3.46 16.79
CA ASP A 156 10.75 -4.29 15.83
C ASP A 156 10.70 -3.66 14.43
N ILE A 157 11.78 -3.78 13.68
CA ILE A 157 11.87 -3.30 12.31
C ILE A 157 11.63 -4.47 11.36
N LEU A 158 10.62 -4.32 10.49
CA LEU A 158 10.32 -5.29 9.44
C LEU A 158 10.93 -4.82 8.12
N ILE A 159 11.67 -5.72 7.46
CA ILE A 159 12.29 -5.45 6.17
C ILE A 159 11.84 -6.52 5.17
N VAL A 160 11.32 -6.09 4.02
CA VAL A 160 10.96 -6.99 2.94
C VAL A 160 12.22 -7.52 2.25
N ARG A 161 12.33 -8.85 2.17
CA ARG A 161 13.43 -9.53 1.51
C ARG A 161 13.16 -9.84 0.03
N SER A 162 11.92 -10.13 -0.33
CA SER A 162 11.53 -10.57 -1.68
C SER A 162 10.32 -9.82 -2.19
N GLY A 163 10.31 -9.51 -3.48
CA GLY A 163 9.27 -8.75 -4.16
C GLY A 163 9.58 -7.25 -4.22
N ALA A 164 9.79 -6.60 -3.10
CA ALA A 164 10.23 -5.20 -2.99
C ALA A 164 11.31 -5.08 -1.91
N PRO A 165 12.54 -5.59 -2.15
CA PRO A 165 13.60 -5.62 -1.15
C PRO A 165 13.93 -4.22 -0.61
N GLY A 166 14.15 -4.13 0.71
CA GLY A 166 14.46 -2.87 1.37
C GLY A 166 13.25 -2.09 1.88
N THR A 167 12.03 -2.35 1.37
CA THR A 167 10.82 -1.76 1.95
C THR A 167 10.72 -2.15 3.42
N SER A 168 10.57 -1.17 4.29
CA SER A 168 10.62 -1.39 5.75
C SER A 168 9.59 -0.58 6.49
N CYS A 169 9.20 -1.07 7.66
CA CYS A 169 8.38 -0.34 8.62
C CYS A 169 8.70 -0.75 10.05
N VAL A 170 8.24 0.03 11.02
CA VAL A 170 8.33 -0.27 12.45
C VAL A 170 7.03 -0.88 12.93
N VAL A 171 7.11 -1.91 13.76
CA VAL A 171 5.93 -2.51 14.42
C VAL A 171 5.42 -1.54 15.49
N THR A 172 4.22 -1.04 15.30
CA THR A 172 3.50 -0.20 16.26
C THR A 172 2.40 -1.00 16.97
N LYS A 173 1.87 -0.48 18.05
CA LYS A 173 0.73 -1.11 18.78
C LYS A 173 -0.51 -1.28 17.96
#